data_c87209468cc13f2028df189498c00719
#
_entry.id   c87209468cc13f2028df189498c00719
#
_cell.length_a   1.000
_cell.length_b   1.000
_cell.length_c   1.000
_cell.angle_alpha   90.00
_cell.angle_beta   90.00
_cell.angle_gamma   90.00
#
_symmetry.space_group_name_H-M   'P 1'
#
loop_
_entity.id
_entity.type
_entity.pdbx_description
1 polymer ?
#
loop_
_entity_poly.entity_id
_entity_poly.type
_entity_poly.pdbx_seq_one_letter_code
_entity_poly.pdbx_strand_id
1 'polypeptide(L)'
;MSPLEEAIEYFKEKGGFTHLLRLFGDKVKSLGSVGGSVTIHEPSEEEKRDIGRWMGKRYTNSIHVDLKRFEARFEGTRFEGVTLLDVLRSVLQDELVANRVVRNRQQEELRNYFKDLLIKYDNIFTSFVTSEILAGRNATTFILAYNRGEFESIEQVYRALVQLFAQKKVRLSVFANKITGNPHAFDHDPRFIAALQMIHSYLEDEPYRSVSTAEEVNELLFDFGILKDDIANYTTCTGLVAERDGEPLKSWLYACHESSVQNVPLRELNTIGHVYPMKGKQVFVVENSGVFSSLKDLLDEDKRSVALLCTHGQFKLAGLVLINKLVQSGCIIYYSGDYDPEGIQMAARLIRRYPDHVKAWRYSLEDYMKSEPSMDIAATRLAKLKSVPPVFAELADMLRKLGKAGFQEKRISDLYSDLTSM
;
A
#
# COMPACT_ATOMS: atom_id res chain seq x y z
N MET A 1 -64.85 -0.63 -2.28
CA MET A 1 -63.38 -0.74 -2.16
C MET A 1 -62.94 -1.84 -3.10
N SER A 2 -61.78 -1.66 -3.74
CA SER A 2 -61.17 -2.75 -4.50
C SER A 2 -60.61 -3.85 -3.57
N PRO A 3 -60.45 -5.11 -4.01
CA PRO A 3 -59.83 -6.15 -3.19
C PRO A 3 -58.46 -5.76 -2.60
N LEU A 4 -57.69 -4.95 -3.33
CA LEU A 4 -56.41 -4.42 -2.86
C LEU A 4 -56.58 -3.39 -1.71
N GLU A 5 -57.51 -2.46 -1.85
CA GLU A 5 -57.81 -1.47 -0.78
C GLU A 5 -58.27 -2.16 0.52
N GLU A 6 -59.12 -3.18 0.40
CA GLU A 6 -59.57 -3.98 1.54
C GLU A 6 -58.42 -4.78 2.19
N ALA A 7 -57.50 -5.30 1.39
CA ALA A 7 -56.32 -6.02 1.89
C ALA A 7 -55.38 -5.05 2.64
N ILE A 8 -55.10 -3.86 2.08
CA ILE A 8 -54.25 -2.82 2.69
C ILE A 8 -54.86 -2.41 4.05
N GLU A 9 -56.15 -2.10 4.10
CA GLU A 9 -56.84 -1.73 5.34
C GLU A 9 -56.77 -2.85 6.37
N TYR A 10 -57.08 -4.10 5.98
CA TYR A 10 -57.01 -5.26 6.86
C TYR A 10 -55.63 -5.44 7.50
N PHE A 11 -54.54 -5.33 6.70
CA PHE A 11 -53.18 -5.53 7.21
C PHE A 11 -52.63 -4.31 7.98
N LYS A 12 -53.14 -3.09 7.72
CA LYS A 12 -52.82 -1.89 8.50
C LYS A 12 -53.52 -1.84 9.84
N GLU A 13 -54.78 -2.21 9.88
CA GLU A 13 -55.58 -2.17 11.14
C GLU A 13 -55.12 -3.18 12.17
N LYS A 14 -54.55 -4.29 11.71
CA LYS A 14 -54.05 -5.35 12.60
C LYS A 14 -52.58 -5.19 12.87
N GLY A 15 -52.26 -4.63 14.04
CA GLY A 15 -50.87 -4.36 14.46
C GLY A 15 -49.95 -5.56 14.43
N GLY A 16 -50.48 -6.78 14.58
CA GLY A 16 -49.72 -8.02 14.53
C GLY A 16 -49.02 -8.30 13.20
N PHE A 17 -49.40 -7.66 12.09
CA PHE A 17 -48.73 -7.81 10.79
C PHE A 17 -47.60 -6.78 10.54
N THR A 18 -47.54 -5.69 11.27
CA THR A 18 -46.63 -4.60 10.97
C THR A 18 -45.17 -5.05 10.89
N HIS A 19 -44.69 -5.81 11.85
CA HIS A 19 -43.34 -6.35 11.88
C HIS A 19 -43.09 -7.38 10.77
N LEU A 20 -44.04 -8.30 10.57
CA LEU A 20 -43.98 -9.33 9.52
C LEU A 20 -43.86 -8.71 8.12
N LEU A 21 -44.70 -7.71 7.81
CA LEU A 21 -44.69 -7.04 6.51
C LEU A 21 -43.38 -6.28 6.27
N ARG A 22 -42.77 -5.69 7.32
CA ARG A 22 -41.44 -5.07 7.22
C ARG A 22 -40.38 -6.12 6.89
N LEU A 23 -40.35 -7.27 7.58
CA LEU A 23 -39.43 -8.37 7.29
C LEU A 23 -39.64 -8.94 5.87
N PHE A 24 -40.89 -9.01 5.42
CA PHE A 24 -41.21 -9.40 4.04
C PHE A 24 -40.67 -8.40 3.03
N GLY A 25 -40.82 -7.10 3.30
CA GLY A 25 -40.25 -6.05 2.47
C GLY A 25 -38.75 -6.17 2.33
N ASP A 26 -38.02 -6.37 3.43
CA ASP A 26 -36.57 -6.58 3.42
C ASP A 26 -36.16 -7.85 2.66
N LYS A 27 -36.94 -8.93 2.80
CA LYS A 27 -36.71 -10.18 2.07
C LYS A 27 -36.92 -10.01 0.57
N VAL A 28 -37.97 -9.32 0.15
CA VAL A 28 -38.26 -9.02 -1.26
C VAL A 28 -37.17 -8.09 -1.83
N LYS A 29 -36.73 -7.07 -1.10
CA LYS A 29 -35.59 -6.21 -1.50
C LYS A 29 -34.33 -7.05 -1.73
N SER A 30 -34.08 -8.03 -0.86
CA SER A 30 -32.91 -8.92 -0.96
C SER A 30 -32.97 -9.88 -2.15
N LEU A 31 -34.10 -10.47 -2.42
CA LEU A 31 -34.29 -11.53 -3.45
C LEU A 31 -34.69 -10.96 -4.82
N GLY A 32 -35.30 -9.78 -4.85
CA GLY A 32 -35.87 -9.18 -6.06
C GLY A 32 -37.24 -9.75 -6.47
N SER A 33 -37.79 -10.67 -5.69
CA SER A 33 -39.09 -11.31 -5.94
C SER A 33 -39.69 -11.84 -4.64
N VAL A 34 -41.00 -12.13 -4.66
CA VAL A 34 -41.67 -12.77 -3.53
C VAL A 34 -41.19 -14.21 -3.40
N GLY A 35 -40.53 -14.53 -2.29
CA GLY A 35 -39.99 -15.85 -2.02
C GLY A 35 -39.16 -15.93 -0.76
N GLY A 36 -38.80 -17.16 -0.36
CA GLY A 36 -38.07 -17.42 0.87
C GLY A 36 -38.96 -17.30 2.12
N SER A 37 -38.31 -17.32 3.29
CA SER A 37 -39.01 -17.26 4.58
C SER A 37 -38.39 -16.24 5.51
N VAL A 38 -39.17 -15.75 6.47
CA VAL A 38 -38.75 -14.89 7.56
C VAL A 38 -39.11 -15.49 8.91
N THR A 39 -38.40 -15.10 9.95
CA THR A 39 -38.66 -15.59 11.32
C THR A 39 -38.74 -14.40 12.28
N ILE A 40 -39.82 -14.36 13.06
CA ILE A 40 -39.96 -13.45 14.20
C ILE A 40 -39.55 -14.24 15.45
N HIS A 41 -38.54 -13.82 16.15
CA HIS A 41 -38.13 -14.34 17.43
C HIS A 41 -38.90 -13.62 18.53
N GLU A 42 -39.35 -14.36 19.56
CA GLU A 42 -40.09 -13.82 20.71
C GLU A 42 -41.31 -12.94 20.27
N PRO A 43 -42.24 -13.49 19.46
CA PRO A 43 -43.37 -12.72 18.95
C PRO A 43 -44.31 -12.30 20.07
N SER A 44 -44.91 -11.11 19.96
CA SER A 44 -45.95 -10.63 20.82
C SER A 44 -47.21 -11.49 20.73
N GLU A 45 -48.09 -11.43 21.74
CA GLU A 45 -49.37 -12.17 21.70
C GLU A 45 -50.26 -11.67 20.56
N GLU A 46 -50.14 -10.44 20.15
CA GLU A 46 -50.85 -9.87 19.01
C GLU A 46 -50.35 -10.47 17.68
N GLU A 47 -49.04 -10.56 17.50
CA GLU A 47 -48.43 -11.21 16.32
C GLU A 47 -48.79 -12.69 16.23
N LYS A 48 -48.72 -13.41 17.35
CA LYS A 48 -49.13 -14.83 17.41
C LYS A 48 -50.58 -15.00 17.01
N ARG A 49 -51.48 -14.15 17.50
CA ARG A 49 -52.91 -14.20 17.23
C ARG A 49 -53.23 -13.90 15.78
N ASP A 50 -52.73 -12.77 15.25
CA ASP A 50 -53.13 -12.27 13.94
C ASP A 50 -52.45 -13.03 12.82
N ILE A 51 -51.15 -13.30 12.91
CA ILE A 51 -50.42 -14.14 11.96
C ILE A 51 -50.91 -15.59 12.04
N GLY A 52 -51.16 -16.09 13.26
CA GLY A 52 -51.66 -17.42 13.48
C GLY A 52 -53.06 -17.66 12.82
N ARG A 53 -53.98 -16.69 12.95
CA ARG A 53 -55.28 -16.74 12.26
C ARG A 53 -55.14 -16.75 10.74
N TRP A 54 -54.26 -15.89 10.20
CA TRP A 54 -54.00 -15.80 8.77
C TRP A 54 -53.40 -17.09 8.23
N MET A 55 -52.37 -17.60 8.89
CA MET A 55 -51.64 -18.81 8.46
C MET A 55 -52.35 -20.13 8.82
N GLY A 56 -53.44 -20.08 9.62
CA GLY A 56 -54.13 -21.28 10.12
C GLY A 56 -53.25 -22.12 11.03
N LYS A 57 -52.37 -21.51 11.84
CA LYS A 57 -51.43 -22.18 12.74
C LYS A 57 -51.38 -21.49 14.10
N ARG A 58 -51.06 -22.27 15.16
CA ARG A 58 -50.70 -21.70 16.47
C ARG A 58 -49.18 -21.56 16.57
N TYR A 59 -48.72 -20.43 17.02
CA TYR A 59 -47.31 -20.14 17.25
C TYR A 59 -47.03 -19.92 18.75
N THR A 60 -45.84 -20.30 19.21
CA THR A 60 -45.42 -20.17 20.62
C THR A 60 -44.20 -19.26 20.76
N ASN A 61 -43.00 -19.79 20.56
CA ASN A 61 -41.72 -19.06 20.81
C ASN A 61 -41.18 -18.35 19.58
N SER A 62 -41.59 -18.71 18.38
CA SER A 62 -41.22 -18.08 17.14
C SER A 62 -42.29 -18.22 16.06
N ILE A 63 -42.29 -17.26 15.14
CA ILE A 63 -43.17 -17.29 13.96
C ILE A 63 -42.27 -17.41 12.73
N HIS A 64 -42.38 -18.55 12.04
CA HIS A 64 -41.69 -18.78 10.78
C HIS A 64 -42.71 -18.81 9.65
N VAL A 65 -42.56 -17.91 8.66
CA VAL A 65 -43.50 -17.74 7.55
C VAL A 65 -42.75 -17.69 6.22
N ASP A 66 -43.16 -18.54 5.29
CA ASP A 66 -42.76 -18.50 3.88
C ASP A 66 -43.66 -17.51 3.13
N LEU A 67 -43.03 -16.61 2.32
CA LEU A 67 -43.69 -15.51 1.64
C LEU A 67 -44.71 -16.01 0.60
N LYS A 68 -44.39 -17.04 -0.19
CA LYS A 68 -45.30 -17.61 -1.19
C LYS A 68 -46.49 -18.28 -0.53
N ARG A 69 -46.24 -18.95 0.59
CA ARG A 69 -47.30 -19.59 1.36
C ARG A 69 -48.22 -18.56 2.03
N PHE A 70 -47.69 -17.41 2.42
CA PHE A 70 -48.48 -16.28 2.92
C PHE A 70 -49.35 -15.70 1.81
N GLU A 71 -48.80 -15.48 0.61
CA GLU A 71 -49.48 -14.97 -0.56
C GLU A 71 -50.59 -15.94 -1.04
N ALA A 72 -50.31 -17.23 -1.06
CA ALA A 72 -51.30 -18.25 -1.44
C ALA A 72 -52.58 -18.25 -0.56
N ARG A 73 -52.54 -17.62 0.62
CA ARG A 73 -53.71 -17.44 1.48
C ARG A 73 -54.67 -16.38 1.02
N PHE A 74 -54.34 -15.58 0.00
CA PHE A 74 -55.25 -14.64 -0.61
C PHE A 74 -56.30 -15.32 -1.47
N GLU A 75 -55.95 -16.49 -2.05
CA GLU A 75 -56.84 -17.30 -2.87
C GLU A 75 -58.05 -17.77 -2.06
N GLY A 76 -59.24 -17.71 -2.66
CA GLY A 76 -60.49 -18.08 -2.03
C GLY A 76 -60.97 -17.17 -0.90
N THR A 77 -60.34 -15.98 -0.76
CA THR A 77 -60.76 -14.93 0.18
C THR A 77 -61.29 -13.70 -0.59
N ARG A 78 -61.77 -12.69 0.14
CA ARG A 78 -62.15 -11.39 -0.43
C ARG A 78 -60.93 -10.63 -1.04
N PHE A 79 -59.72 -11.14 -0.87
CA PHE A 79 -58.49 -10.59 -1.40
C PHE A 79 -57.98 -11.37 -2.64
N GLU A 80 -58.81 -12.19 -3.22
CA GLU A 80 -58.45 -12.96 -4.41
C GLU A 80 -58.00 -12.05 -5.56
N GLY A 81 -56.87 -12.40 -6.22
CA GLY A 81 -56.22 -11.61 -7.26
C GLY A 81 -55.27 -10.51 -6.74
N VAL A 82 -55.15 -10.31 -5.43
CA VAL A 82 -54.16 -9.40 -4.84
C VAL A 82 -52.81 -10.12 -4.68
N THR A 83 -51.73 -9.47 -5.03
CA THR A 83 -50.39 -10.01 -4.78
C THR A 83 -49.80 -9.46 -3.46
N LEU A 84 -48.98 -10.28 -2.80
CA LEU A 84 -48.21 -9.80 -1.62
C LEU A 84 -47.37 -8.57 -1.93
N LEU A 85 -46.81 -8.50 -3.14
CA LEU A 85 -46.02 -7.40 -3.59
C LEU A 85 -46.80 -6.08 -3.63
N ASP A 86 -48.05 -6.10 -4.10
CA ASP A 86 -48.93 -4.90 -4.13
C ASP A 86 -49.29 -4.41 -2.73
N VAL A 87 -49.56 -5.34 -1.82
CA VAL A 87 -49.79 -5.03 -0.41
C VAL A 87 -48.56 -4.38 0.22
N LEU A 88 -47.38 -4.99 0.01
CA LEU A 88 -46.12 -4.45 0.57
C LEU A 88 -45.80 -3.05 0.04
N ARG A 89 -45.98 -2.80 -1.26
CA ARG A 89 -45.76 -1.46 -1.86
C ARG A 89 -46.67 -0.40 -1.22
N SER A 90 -47.94 -0.76 -0.99
CA SER A 90 -48.92 0.16 -0.48
C SER A 90 -48.83 0.37 1.04
N VAL A 91 -48.43 -0.65 1.79
CA VAL A 91 -48.32 -0.57 3.25
C VAL A 91 -47.02 0.10 3.68
N LEU A 92 -45.90 -0.22 3.01
CA LEU A 92 -44.56 0.28 3.37
C LEU A 92 -44.26 1.66 2.77
N GLN A 93 -45.09 2.17 1.84
CA GLN A 93 -44.98 3.44 1.13
C GLN A 93 -43.59 3.67 0.47
N ASP A 94 -42.78 2.63 0.37
CA ASP A 94 -41.47 2.63 -0.24
C ASP A 94 -41.50 1.92 -1.60
N GLU A 95 -40.79 2.44 -2.59
CA GLU A 95 -40.47 1.66 -3.78
C GLU A 95 -39.66 0.43 -3.37
N LEU A 96 -40.25 -0.76 -3.43
CA LEU A 96 -39.56 -2.02 -3.19
C LEU A 96 -38.61 -2.34 -4.34
N VAL A 97 -37.49 -1.59 -4.41
CA VAL A 97 -36.45 -1.84 -5.41
C VAL A 97 -35.53 -2.95 -4.89
N ALA A 98 -35.39 -4.01 -5.69
CA ALA A 98 -34.48 -5.09 -5.32
C ALA A 98 -33.06 -4.59 -5.15
N ASN A 99 -32.37 -5.00 -4.08
CA ASN A 99 -30.98 -4.62 -3.80
C ASN A 99 -30.05 -4.89 -5.00
N ARG A 100 -30.35 -5.90 -5.81
CA ARG A 100 -29.62 -6.20 -7.05
C ARG A 100 -29.77 -5.07 -8.09
N VAL A 101 -30.96 -4.50 -8.22
CA VAL A 101 -31.23 -3.39 -9.17
C VAL A 101 -30.49 -2.13 -8.71
N VAL A 102 -30.54 -1.84 -7.39
CA VAL A 102 -29.79 -0.71 -6.81
C VAL A 102 -28.30 -0.87 -7.02
N ARG A 103 -27.75 -2.07 -6.74
CA ARG A 103 -26.33 -2.37 -6.96
C ARG A 103 -25.93 -2.25 -8.44
N ASN A 104 -26.74 -2.78 -9.34
CA ASN A 104 -26.46 -2.69 -10.78
C ASN A 104 -26.45 -1.23 -11.24
N ARG A 105 -27.41 -0.42 -10.79
CA ARG A 105 -27.45 1.00 -11.10
C ARG A 105 -26.22 1.74 -10.56
N GLN A 106 -25.85 1.50 -9.30
CA GLN A 106 -24.63 2.10 -8.71
C GLN A 106 -23.36 1.69 -9.47
N GLN A 107 -23.27 0.42 -9.91
CA GLN A 107 -22.13 -0.02 -10.72
C GLN A 107 -22.12 0.64 -12.10
N GLU A 108 -23.27 0.86 -12.70
CA GLU A 108 -23.39 1.54 -13.99
C GLU A 108 -23.04 3.02 -13.89
N GLU A 109 -23.49 3.71 -12.85
CA GLU A 109 -23.12 5.09 -12.55
C GLU A 109 -21.60 5.24 -12.32
N LEU A 110 -20.99 4.34 -11.56
CA LEU A 110 -19.54 4.29 -11.36
C LEU A 110 -18.80 4.07 -12.69
N ARG A 111 -19.27 3.11 -13.51
CA ARG A 111 -18.67 2.84 -14.83
C ARG A 111 -18.74 4.05 -15.75
N ASN A 112 -19.88 4.74 -15.79
CA ASN A 112 -20.06 5.91 -16.61
C ASN A 112 -19.16 7.05 -16.15
N TYR A 113 -19.08 7.31 -14.84
CA TYR A 113 -18.19 8.32 -14.28
C TYR A 113 -16.71 8.11 -14.72
N PHE A 114 -16.17 6.89 -14.58
CA PHE A 114 -14.78 6.63 -14.99
C PHE A 114 -14.58 6.64 -16.51
N LYS A 115 -15.59 6.29 -17.31
CA LYS A 115 -15.55 6.45 -18.76
C LYS A 115 -15.54 7.92 -19.17
N ASP A 116 -16.33 8.76 -18.51
CA ASP A 116 -16.36 10.20 -18.77
C ASP A 116 -15.02 10.86 -18.42
N LEU A 117 -14.39 10.43 -17.29
CA LEU A 117 -13.04 10.86 -16.97
C LEU A 117 -12.02 10.45 -18.01
N LEU A 118 -12.13 9.22 -18.54
CA LEU A 118 -11.23 8.76 -19.61
C LEU A 118 -11.40 9.57 -20.88
N ILE A 119 -12.64 9.91 -21.28
CA ILE A 119 -12.89 10.77 -22.44
C ILE A 119 -12.25 12.15 -22.24
N LYS A 120 -12.31 12.69 -21.03
CA LYS A 120 -11.76 14.00 -20.69
C LYS A 120 -10.23 14.03 -20.60
N TYR A 121 -9.62 12.93 -20.16
CA TYR A 121 -8.20 12.80 -19.84
C TYR A 121 -7.56 11.60 -20.54
N ASP A 122 -7.79 11.44 -21.85
CA ASP A 122 -7.34 10.27 -22.60
C ASP A 122 -5.82 10.26 -22.79
N ASN A 123 -5.19 9.21 -22.25
CA ASN A 123 -3.85 8.76 -22.57
C ASN A 123 -3.68 7.29 -22.18
N ILE A 124 -2.53 6.69 -22.50
CA ILE A 124 -2.27 5.28 -22.24
C ILE A 124 -2.37 4.92 -20.75
N PHE A 125 -1.93 5.79 -19.83
CA PHE A 125 -1.95 5.55 -18.39
C PHE A 125 -3.35 5.67 -17.80
N THR A 126 -4.09 6.69 -18.19
CA THR A 126 -5.49 6.85 -17.74
C THR A 126 -6.37 5.74 -18.30
N SER A 127 -6.14 5.30 -19.54
CA SER A 127 -6.83 4.15 -20.14
C SER A 127 -6.55 2.88 -19.37
N PHE A 128 -5.28 2.62 -19.04
CA PHE A 128 -4.90 1.44 -18.26
C PHE A 128 -5.49 1.48 -16.85
N VAL A 129 -5.31 2.57 -16.10
CA VAL A 129 -5.85 2.73 -14.73
C VAL A 129 -7.37 2.58 -14.72
N THR A 130 -8.06 3.19 -15.71
CA THR A 130 -9.51 3.03 -15.84
C THR A 130 -9.91 1.58 -16.08
N SER A 131 -9.18 0.84 -16.93
CA SER A 131 -9.45 -0.57 -17.17
C SER A 131 -9.31 -1.42 -15.91
N GLU A 132 -8.31 -1.15 -15.08
CA GLU A 132 -8.10 -1.83 -13.79
C GLU A 132 -9.23 -1.52 -12.80
N ILE A 133 -9.63 -0.24 -12.70
CA ILE A 133 -10.74 0.18 -11.84
C ILE A 133 -12.05 -0.51 -12.25
N LEU A 134 -12.37 -0.52 -13.55
CA LEU A 134 -13.60 -1.13 -14.07
C LEU A 134 -13.61 -2.65 -13.97
N ALA A 135 -12.44 -3.27 -13.96
CA ALA A 135 -12.26 -4.69 -13.70
C ALA A 135 -12.27 -5.05 -12.19
N GLY A 136 -12.29 -4.06 -11.31
CA GLY A 136 -12.23 -4.24 -9.86
C GLY A 136 -10.85 -4.67 -9.35
N ARG A 137 -9.79 -4.55 -10.15
CA ARG A 137 -8.44 -4.90 -9.76
C ARG A 137 -7.73 -3.69 -9.17
N ASN A 138 -7.23 -3.84 -7.93
CA ASN A 138 -6.48 -2.78 -7.21
C ASN A 138 -7.23 -1.44 -7.07
N ALA A 139 -8.55 -1.46 -7.24
CA ALA A 139 -9.42 -0.29 -7.39
C ALA A 139 -9.98 0.27 -6.07
N THR A 140 -9.66 -0.35 -4.94
CA THR A 140 -10.31 -0.05 -3.64
C THR A 140 -10.26 1.43 -3.27
N THR A 141 -9.12 2.10 -3.44
CA THR A 141 -8.95 3.52 -3.12
C THR A 141 -9.84 4.42 -3.98
N PHE A 142 -9.98 4.10 -5.26
CA PHE A 142 -10.82 4.85 -6.20
C PHE A 142 -12.31 4.62 -5.94
N ILE A 143 -12.72 3.38 -5.69
CA ILE A 143 -14.11 3.02 -5.39
C ILE A 143 -14.56 3.68 -4.08
N LEU A 144 -13.71 3.66 -3.05
CA LEU A 144 -14.00 4.32 -1.78
C LEU A 144 -14.12 5.84 -1.95
N ALA A 145 -13.24 6.46 -2.71
CA ALA A 145 -13.29 7.89 -3.00
C ALA A 145 -14.57 8.25 -3.78
N TYR A 146 -14.93 7.48 -4.81
CA TYR A 146 -16.17 7.65 -5.55
C TYR A 146 -17.40 7.59 -4.63
N ASN A 147 -17.49 6.55 -3.77
CA ASN A 147 -18.60 6.36 -2.85
C ASN A 147 -18.71 7.47 -1.78
N ARG A 148 -17.60 8.17 -1.50
CA ARG A 148 -17.56 9.34 -0.60
C ARG A 148 -17.84 10.67 -1.31
N GLY A 149 -18.03 10.66 -2.63
CA GLY A 149 -18.21 11.87 -3.43
C GLY A 149 -16.95 12.71 -3.61
N GLU A 150 -15.75 12.13 -3.42
CA GLU A 150 -14.44 12.80 -3.56
C GLU A 150 -14.04 12.94 -5.04
N PHE A 151 -14.95 13.39 -5.90
CA PHE A 151 -14.79 13.41 -7.36
C PHE A 151 -13.63 14.30 -7.82
N GLU A 152 -13.46 15.48 -7.21
CA GLU A 152 -12.36 16.39 -7.53
C GLU A 152 -10.99 15.74 -7.30
N SER A 153 -10.83 15.02 -6.20
CA SER A 153 -9.58 14.32 -5.90
C SER A 153 -9.27 13.20 -6.88
N ILE A 154 -10.29 12.48 -7.36
CA ILE A 154 -10.13 11.47 -8.42
C ILE A 154 -9.71 12.16 -9.72
N GLU A 155 -10.37 13.25 -10.08
CA GLU A 155 -10.06 14.01 -11.29
C GLU A 155 -8.64 14.60 -11.26
N GLN A 156 -8.18 15.06 -10.08
CA GLN A 156 -6.81 15.52 -9.89
C GLN A 156 -5.77 14.44 -10.21
N VAL A 157 -6.03 13.18 -9.84
CA VAL A 157 -5.17 12.06 -10.20
C VAL A 157 -5.15 11.86 -11.71
N TYR A 158 -6.29 11.90 -12.40
CA TYR A 158 -6.34 11.79 -13.87
C TYR A 158 -5.56 12.92 -14.54
N ARG A 159 -5.71 14.17 -14.08
CA ARG A 159 -4.90 15.30 -14.56
C ARG A 159 -3.41 15.08 -14.34
N ALA A 160 -3.04 14.48 -13.19
CA ALA A 160 -1.66 14.13 -12.90
C ALA A 160 -1.10 13.08 -13.87
N LEU A 161 -1.85 12.01 -14.13
CA LEU A 161 -1.44 10.94 -15.05
C LEU A 161 -1.19 11.45 -16.48
N VAL A 162 -1.98 12.40 -16.96
CA VAL A 162 -1.75 13.04 -18.27
C VAL A 162 -0.44 13.81 -18.32
N GLN A 163 -0.02 14.41 -17.19
CA GLN A 163 1.21 15.22 -17.13
C GLN A 163 2.49 14.40 -16.89
N LEU A 164 2.40 13.13 -16.50
CA LEU A 164 3.58 12.30 -16.18
C LEU A 164 4.55 12.15 -17.35
N PHE A 165 4.05 12.05 -18.60
CA PHE A 165 4.90 11.89 -19.79
C PHE A 165 5.58 13.15 -20.28
N ALA A 166 5.06 14.32 -19.93
CA ALA A 166 5.54 15.58 -20.50
C ALA A 166 6.78 16.13 -19.79
N GLN A 167 7.30 15.47 -18.74
CA GLN A 167 8.21 16.15 -17.83
C GLN A 167 9.56 15.44 -17.62
N LYS A 168 10.65 16.21 -17.76
CA LYS A 168 11.92 15.95 -17.06
C LYS A 168 11.64 15.90 -15.55
N LYS A 169 12.55 15.31 -14.74
CA LYS A 169 12.41 15.20 -13.28
C LYS A 169 11.85 16.47 -12.63
N VAL A 170 10.73 16.35 -11.89
CA VAL A 170 9.99 17.45 -11.27
C VAL A 170 9.85 17.22 -9.76
N ARG A 171 9.81 18.28 -8.93
CA ARG A 171 9.54 18.15 -7.50
C ARG A 171 8.06 17.92 -7.27
N LEU A 172 7.71 17.00 -6.36
CA LEU A 172 6.34 16.63 -6.07
C LEU A 172 5.46 17.85 -5.74
N SER A 173 5.96 18.76 -4.89
CA SER A 173 5.24 19.98 -4.51
C SER A 173 4.96 20.91 -5.70
N VAL A 174 5.92 21.04 -6.62
CA VAL A 174 5.76 21.86 -7.84
C VAL A 174 4.76 21.19 -8.80
N PHE A 175 4.87 19.87 -8.96
CA PHE A 175 3.96 19.06 -9.75
C PHE A 175 2.53 19.14 -9.21
N ALA A 176 2.35 18.89 -7.90
CA ALA A 176 1.05 18.97 -7.23
C ALA A 176 0.43 20.36 -7.36
N ASN A 177 1.21 21.41 -7.09
CA ASN A 177 0.73 22.79 -7.20
C ASN A 177 0.27 23.16 -8.61
N LYS A 178 1.01 22.72 -9.64
CA LYS A 178 0.65 22.97 -11.06
C LYS A 178 -0.71 22.34 -11.41
N ILE A 179 -1.02 21.17 -10.86
CA ILE A 179 -2.23 20.40 -11.20
C ILE A 179 -3.44 20.82 -10.37
N THR A 180 -3.21 21.09 -9.08
CA THR A 180 -4.28 21.23 -8.09
C THR A 180 -4.37 22.62 -7.43
N GLY A 181 -3.31 23.45 -7.58
CA GLY A 181 -3.15 24.67 -6.80
C GLY A 181 -2.68 24.43 -5.35
N ASN A 182 -2.57 23.18 -4.91
CA ASN A 182 -2.09 22.81 -3.58
C ASN A 182 -0.79 21.99 -3.68
N PRO A 183 0.35 22.51 -3.16
CA PRO A 183 1.64 21.80 -3.24
C PRO A 183 1.68 20.49 -2.46
N HIS A 184 0.73 20.25 -1.54
CA HIS A 184 0.66 19.08 -0.68
C HIS A 184 -0.39 18.05 -1.13
N ALA A 185 -1.07 18.27 -2.25
CA ALA A 185 -2.20 17.43 -2.67
C ALA A 185 -1.83 15.95 -2.87
N PHE A 186 -0.60 15.67 -3.28
CA PHE A 186 -0.13 14.30 -3.57
C PHE A 186 0.87 13.74 -2.54
N ASP A 187 1.14 14.43 -1.43
CA ASP A 187 2.13 13.98 -0.43
C ASP A 187 1.80 12.60 0.17
N HIS A 188 0.51 12.32 0.34
CA HIS A 188 -0.01 11.08 0.91
C HIS A 188 -1.31 10.63 0.23
N ASP A 189 -1.58 11.03 -1.02
CA ASP A 189 -2.80 10.63 -1.71
C ASP A 189 -2.73 9.14 -2.11
N PRO A 190 -3.57 8.27 -1.51
CA PRO A 190 -3.51 6.83 -1.75
C PRO A 190 -3.94 6.46 -3.17
N ARG A 191 -4.73 7.31 -3.85
CA ARG A 191 -5.21 7.09 -5.22
C ARG A 191 -4.10 7.35 -6.21
N PHE A 192 -3.34 8.45 -6.02
CA PHE A 192 -2.20 8.78 -6.84
C PHE A 192 -1.14 7.68 -6.74
N ILE A 193 -0.80 7.24 -5.53
CA ILE A 193 0.16 6.15 -5.30
C ILE A 193 -0.35 4.84 -5.91
N ALA A 194 -1.63 4.47 -5.72
CA ALA A 194 -2.20 3.26 -6.32
C ALA A 194 -2.17 3.31 -7.86
N ALA A 195 -2.46 4.46 -8.47
CA ALA A 195 -2.38 4.62 -9.91
C ALA A 195 -0.95 4.43 -10.43
N LEU A 196 0.05 5.04 -9.76
CA LEU A 196 1.46 4.85 -10.12
C LEU A 196 1.89 3.38 -9.99
N GLN A 197 1.45 2.69 -8.93
CA GLN A 197 1.74 1.26 -8.75
C GLN A 197 1.13 0.37 -9.82
N MET A 198 -0.13 0.62 -10.21
CA MET A 198 -0.77 -0.08 -11.32
C MET A 198 0.05 0.09 -12.60
N ILE A 199 0.46 1.31 -12.92
CA ILE A 199 1.23 1.64 -14.12
C ILE A 199 2.63 1.01 -14.05
N HIS A 200 3.31 1.09 -12.90
CA HIS A 200 4.63 0.49 -12.69
C HIS A 200 4.59 -1.03 -12.93
N SER A 201 3.62 -1.72 -12.32
CA SER A 201 3.43 -3.16 -12.52
C SER A 201 3.19 -3.52 -14.00
N TYR A 202 2.48 -2.69 -14.72
CA TYR A 202 2.24 -2.89 -16.15
C TYR A 202 3.50 -2.68 -17.00
N LEU A 203 4.30 -1.65 -16.68
CA LEU A 203 5.51 -1.32 -17.45
C LEU A 203 6.63 -2.33 -17.22
N GLU A 204 6.76 -2.85 -15.99
CA GLU A 204 7.80 -3.79 -15.61
C GLU A 204 7.39 -5.27 -15.78
N ASP A 205 6.14 -5.54 -16.24
CA ASP A 205 5.54 -6.89 -16.32
C ASP A 205 5.63 -7.66 -14.99
N GLU A 206 5.45 -6.95 -13.87
CA GLU A 206 5.51 -7.49 -12.52
C GLU A 206 4.13 -7.55 -11.85
N PRO A 207 3.92 -8.50 -10.90
CA PRO A 207 2.72 -8.49 -10.08
C PRO A 207 2.54 -7.17 -9.31
N TYR A 208 1.29 -6.69 -9.23
CA TYR A 208 0.97 -5.52 -8.41
C TYR A 208 1.44 -5.72 -6.95
N ARG A 209 2.22 -4.78 -6.46
CA ARG A 209 2.67 -4.73 -5.07
C ARG A 209 2.20 -3.42 -4.45
N SER A 210 1.56 -3.49 -3.28
CA SER A 210 1.30 -2.27 -2.52
C SER A 210 2.60 -1.79 -1.86
N VAL A 211 2.99 -0.53 -2.07
CA VAL A 211 4.08 0.10 -1.30
C VAL A 211 3.59 0.35 0.12
N SER A 212 4.44 0.05 1.09
CA SER A 212 4.10 0.08 2.51
C SER A 212 4.97 1.04 3.33
N THR A 213 6.12 1.45 2.78
CA THR A 213 7.08 2.33 3.45
C THR A 213 7.24 3.65 2.69
N ALA A 214 7.71 4.68 3.41
CA ALA A 214 8.01 5.98 2.80
C ALA A 214 9.11 5.89 1.73
N GLU A 215 10.06 4.97 1.92
CA GLU A 215 11.16 4.71 0.98
C GLU A 215 10.63 4.12 -0.31
N GLU A 216 9.74 3.10 -0.24
CA GLU A 216 9.12 2.49 -1.42
C GLU A 216 8.28 3.51 -2.20
N VAL A 217 7.55 4.39 -1.50
CA VAL A 217 6.81 5.50 -2.14
C VAL A 217 7.78 6.46 -2.85
N ASN A 218 8.92 6.78 -2.22
CA ASN A 218 9.90 7.67 -2.83
C ASN A 218 10.57 7.04 -4.05
N GLU A 219 10.87 5.73 -4.03
CA GLU A 219 11.37 4.99 -5.19
C GLU A 219 10.33 4.99 -6.33
N LEU A 220 9.07 4.64 -6.02
CA LEU A 220 7.99 4.66 -7.00
C LEU A 220 7.82 6.04 -7.67
N LEU A 221 7.78 7.11 -6.88
CA LEU A 221 7.72 8.48 -7.41
C LEU A 221 8.93 8.79 -8.31
N PHE A 222 10.12 8.37 -7.89
CA PHE A 222 11.36 8.59 -8.64
C PHE A 222 11.36 7.89 -10.00
N ASP A 223 10.82 6.68 -10.10
CA ASP A 223 10.69 5.92 -11.35
C ASP A 223 9.82 6.67 -12.37
N PHE A 224 8.85 7.45 -11.88
CA PHE A 224 8.04 8.36 -12.70
C PHE A 224 8.63 9.78 -12.84
N GLY A 225 9.88 9.99 -12.43
CA GLY A 225 10.56 11.30 -12.52
C GLY A 225 10.07 12.34 -11.51
N ILE A 226 9.33 11.92 -10.47
CA ILE A 226 8.83 12.80 -9.41
C ILE A 226 9.75 12.71 -8.19
N LEU A 227 10.28 13.85 -7.74
CA LEU A 227 11.18 13.96 -6.60
C LEU A 227 10.46 14.57 -5.41
N LYS A 228 10.30 13.81 -4.32
CA LYS A 228 9.68 14.34 -3.09
C LYS A 228 10.55 15.41 -2.44
N ASP A 229 11.83 15.08 -2.26
CA ASP A 229 12.86 15.99 -1.77
C ASP A 229 14.21 15.58 -2.39
N ASP A 230 14.83 16.49 -3.11
CA ASP A 230 16.13 16.23 -3.76
C ASP A 230 17.32 16.92 -3.06
N ILE A 231 17.07 17.69 -2.00
CA ILE A 231 18.09 18.40 -1.22
C ILE A 231 18.36 17.72 0.12
N ALA A 232 17.32 17.56 0.98
CA ALA A 232 17.48 16.90 2.28
C ALA A 232 17.56 15.36 2.18
N ASN A 233 17.23 14.81 1.01
CA ASN A 233 17.50 13.41 0.68
C ASN A 233 18.95 13.28 0.20
N TYR A 234 19.86 12.97 1.12
CA TYR A 234 21.30 12.82 0.87
C TYR A 234 21.86 11.53 1.47
N THR A 235 23.03 11.15 1.02
CA THR A 235 23.86 10.08 1.59
C THR A 235 25.26 10.63 1.86
N THR A 236 26.00 10.02 2.79
CA THR A 236 27.33 10.47 3.18
C THR A 236 28.38 9.49 2.66
N CYS A 237 29.44 9.99 2.06
CA CYS A 237 30.53 9.15 1.54
C CYS A 237 31.89 9.83 1.64
N THR A 238 32.93 9.01 1.46
CA THR A 238 34.31 9.44 1.26
C THR A 238 35.03 8.49 0.29
N GLY A 239 36.10 8.89 -0.35
CA GLY A 239 36.93 8.06 -1.21
C GLY A 239 36.30 7.69 -2.57
N LEU A 240 35.24 8.38 -2.99
CA LEU A 240 34.55 8.16 -4.25
C LEU A 240 34.83 9.29 -5.26
N VAL A 241 34.92 8.90 -6.53
CA VAL A 241 35.01 9.80 -7.69
C VAL A 241 33.74 9.72 -8.48
N ALA A 242 33.23 10.84 -8.99
CA ALA A 242 32.06 10.88 -9.87
C ALA A 242 32.39 11.53 -11.20
N GLU A 243 31.70 11.08 -12.26
CA GLU A 243 31.83 11.63 -13.61
C GLU A 243 30.50 12.23 -14.09
N ARG A 244 30.63 13.31 -14.87
CA ARG A 244 29.54 13.92 -15.62
C ARG A 244 29.97 14.08 -17.05
N ASP A 245 29.17 13.60 -18.00
CA ASP A 245 29.45 13.66 -19.44
C ASP A 245 30.84 13.06 -19.81
N GLY A 246 31.28 12.02 -19.09
CA GLY A 246 32.54 11.31 -19.30
C GLY A 246 33.75 11.95 -18.63
N GLU A 247 33.59 13.10 -17.96
CA GLU A 247 34.69 13.82 -17.27
C GLU A 247 34.54 13.73 -15.76
N PRO A 248 35.67 13.46 -15.03
CA PRO A 248 35.65 13.45 -13.58
C PRO A 248 35.34 14.82 -12.99
N LEU A 249 34.46 14.85 -12.01
CA LEU A 249 34.12 16.07 -11.28
C LEU A 249 35.24 16.48 -10.35
N LYS A 250 35.80 17.67 -10.56
CA LYS A 250 36.93 18.21 -9.77
C LYS A 250 36.61 18.24 -8.27
N SER A 251 35.38 18.59 -7.89
CA SER A 251 34.95 18.61 -6.48
C SER A 251 35.12 17.27 -5.80
N TRP A 252 34.77 16.15 -6.50
CA TRP A 252 34.92 14.80 -5.97
C TRP A 252 36.38 14.36 -5.92
N LEU A 253 37.18 14.69 -6.94
CA LEU A 253 38.61 14.42 -6.95
C LEU A 253 39.32 15.13 -5.78
N TYR A 254 39.05 16.41 -5.59
CA TYR A 254 39.66 17.17 -4.47
C TYR A 254 39.19 16.61 -3.11
N ALA A 255 37.92 16.24 -2.96
CA ALA A 255 37.44 15.60 -1.75
C ALA A 255 38.16 14.29 -1.44
N CYS A 256 38.49 13.47 -2.46
CA CYS A 256 39.30 12.26 -2.29
C CYS A 256 40.75 12.61 -1.86
N HIS A 257 41.37 13.62 -2.47
CA HIS A 257 42.77 14.06 -2.12
C HIS A 257 42.85 14.61 -0.71
N GLU A 258 41.86 15.40 -0.29
CA GLU A 258 41.78 15.99 1.05
C GLU A 258 41.18 15.02 2.09
N SER A 259 40.89 13.79 1.70
CA SER A 259 40.22 12.78 2.57
C SER A 259 38.90 13.30 3.19
N SER A 260 38.22 14.18 2.45
CA SER A 260 37.00 14.85 2.96
C SER A 260 35.77 13.98 2.92
N VAL A 261 34.89 14.17 3.90
CA VAL A 261 33.54 13.58 3.93
C VAL A 261 32.60 14.47 3.14
N GLN A 262 31.77 13.85 2.28
CA GLN A 262 30.81 14.55 1.45
C GLN A 262 29.38 14.08 1.79
N ASN A 263 28.46 15.03 2.00
CA ASN A 263 27.02 14.77 1.99
C ASN A 263 26.50 15.02 0.58
N VAL A 264 26.15 13.95 -0.12
CA VAL A 264 25.75 14.00 -1.53
C VAL A 264 24.23 13.97 -1.65
N PRO A 265 23.58 15.09 -1.99
CA PRO A 265 22.13 15.13 -2.15
C PRO A 265 21.68 14.41 -3.42
N LEU A 266 20.45 13.92 -3.43
CA LEU A 266 19.82 13.28 -4.59
C LEU A 266 19.86 14.19 -5.83
N ARG A 267 19.77 15.50 -5.63
CA ARG A 267 19.91 16.50 -6.69
C ARG A 267 21.24 16.36 -7.46
N GLU A 268 22.35 16.22 -6.74
CA GLU A 268 23.67 16.04 -7.34
C GLU A 268 23.77 14.69 -8.03
N LEU A 269 23.34 13.60 -7.37
CA LEU A 269 23.34 12.25 -7.93
C LEU A 269 22.55 12.12 -9.23
N ASN A 270 21.50 12.93 -9.42
CA ASN A 270 20.73 12.96 -10.65
C ASN A 270 21.46 13.57 -11.85
N THR A 271 22.56 14.28 -11.62
CA THR A 271 23.38 14.92 -12.68
C THR A 271 24.65 14.16 -12.99
N ILE A 272 24.99 13.16 -12.16
CA ILE A 272 26.20 12.33 -12.27
C ILE A 272 25.91 11.12 -13.17
N GLY A 273 26.82 10.77 -14.08
CA GLY A 273 26.79 9.57 -14.88
C GLY A 273 27.27 8.35 -14.09
N HIS A 274 28.56 8.31 -13.82
CA HIS A 274 29.23 7.21 -13.15
C HIS A 274 29.80 7.62 -11.81
N VAL A 275 29.90 6.64 -10.87
CA VAL A 275 30.58 6.81 -9.58
C VAL A 275 31.39 5.55 -9.30
N TYR A 276 32.62 5.72 -8.86
CA TYR A 276 33.55 4.62 -8.55
C TYR A 276 34.53 5.01 -7.45
N PRO A 277 35.15 4.05 -6.74
CA PRO A 277 36.21 4.33 -5.77
C PRO A 277 37.44 4.96 -6.42
N MET A 278 38.11 5.87 -5.72
CA MET A 278 39.40 6.40 -6.15
C MET A 278 40.45 5.30 -6.33
N LYS A 279 40.36 4.21 -5.57
CA LYS A 279 41.20 3.02 -5.65
C LYS A 279 40.41 1.74 -5.61
N GLY A 280 40.76 0.78 -6.45
CA GLY A 280 40.12 -0.54 -6.47
C GLY A 280 38.66 -0.50 -6.98
N LYS A 281 37.86 -1.51 -6.56
CA LYS A 281 36.46 -1.66 -6.91
C LYS A 281 35.57 -1.95 -5.70
N GLN A 282 36.13 -1.91 -4.51
CA GLN A 282 35.43 -2.23 -3.27
C GLN A 282 34.87 -0.97 -2.64
N VAL A 283 33.62 -1.03 -2.20
CA VAL A 283 32.94 0.05 -1.47
C VAL A 283 32.34 -0.54 -0.21
N PHE A 284 32.65 0.06 0.93
CA PHE A 284 32.15 -0.37 2.22
C PHE A 284 30.98 0.51 2.63
N VAL A 285 29.90 -0.09 3.07
CA VAL A 285 28.67 0.62 3.44
C VAL A 285 28.33 0.25 4.88
N VAL A 286 28.15 1.26 5.71
CA VAL A 286 27.73 1.14 7.10
C VAL A 286 26.39 1.84 7.32
N GLU A 287 25.61 1.30 8.23
CA GLU A 287 24.29 1.84 8.55
C GLU A 287 24.38 3.09 9.42
N ASN A 288 25.25 3.07 10.44
CA ASN A 288 25.31 4.05 11.51
C ASN A 288 26.33 5.15 11.21
N SER A 289 25.94 6.42 11.40
CA SER A 289 26.83 7.57 11.21
C SER A 289 27.96 7.64 12.23
N GLY A 290 27.74 7.18 13.47
CA GLY A 290 28.79 7.10 14.48
C GLY A 290 29.87 6.08 14.09
N VAL A 291 29.47 4.92 13.55
CA VAL A 291 30.40 3.92 13.03
C VAL A 291 31.17 4.46 11.83
N PHE A 292 30.48 5.12 10.88
CA PHE A 292 31.14 5.78 9.74
C PHE A 292 32.22 6.77 10.21
N SER A 293 31.88 7.66 11.15
CA SER A 293 32.78 8.68 11.69
C SER A 293 33.99 8.04 12.36
N SER A 294 33.78 7.05 13.23
CA SER A 294 34.86 6.35 13.93
C SER A 294 35.81 5.61 12.97
N LEU A 295 35.26 4.93 11.95
CA LEU A 295 36.08 4.29 10.91
C LEU A 295 36.90 5.33 10.12
N LYS A 296 36.28 6.49 9.82
CA LYS A 296 36.91 7.56 9.09
C LYS A 296 38.07 8.15 9.90
N ASP A 297 37.89 8.39 11.20
CA ASP A 297 38.94 8.88 12.09
C ASP A 297 40.16 7.92 12.10
N LEU A 298 39.95 6.62 12.26
CA LEU A 298 41.01 5.61 12.24
C LEU A 298 41.71 5.54 10.86
N LEU A 299 40.99 5.68 9.76
CA LEU A 299 41.54 5.71 8.41
C LEU A 299 42.43 6.98 8.20
N ASP A 300 42.02 8.11 8.76
CA ASP A 300 42.80 9.37 8.67
C ASP A 300 44.08 9.32 9.51
N GLU A 301 44.05 8.75 10.72
CA GLU A 301 45.22 8.51 11.56
C GLU A 301 46.26 7.65 10.80
N ASP A 302 45.81 6.62 10.09
CA ASP A 302 46.70 5.74 9.30
C ASP A 302 46.96 6.27 7.88
N LYS A 303 46.45 7.44 7.51
CA LYS A 303 46.58 8.07 6.16
C LYS A 303 46.12 7.14 5.04
N ARG A 304 45.05 6.42 5.28
CA ARG A 304 44.45 5.47 4.31
C ARG A 304 43.21 6.07 3.67
N SER A 305 43.07 5.85 2.38
CA SER A 305 41.86 6.24 1.63
C SER A 305 41.11 5.01 1.19
N VAL A 306 39.88 4.86 1.68
CA VAL A 306 38.97 3.78 1.37
C VAL A 306 37.60 4.36 0.96
N ALA A 307 36.94 3.75 0.01
CA ALA A 307 35.59 4.14 -0.37
C ALA A 307 34.61 3.67 0.71
N LEU A 308 34.09 4.60 1.50
CA LEU A 308 33.17 4.35 2.59
C LEU A 308 31.88 5.17 2.38
N LEU A 309 30.72 4.55 2.67
CA LEU A 309 29.40 5.15 2.53
C LEU A 309 28.57 4.89 3.80
N CYS A 310 27.77 5.89 4.21
CA CYS A 310 26.82 5.78 5.32
C CYS A 310 25.38 5.96 4.84
N THR A 311 24.49 5.06 5.25
CA THR A 311 23.06 5.11 4.91
C THR A 311 22.24 5.93 5.89
N HIS A 312 22.77 6.26 7.06
CA HIS A 312 22.07 6.98 8.14
C HIS A 312 20.79 6.27 8.64
N GLY A 313 20.90 4.98 8.95
CA GLY A 313 19.76 4.12 9.27
C GLY A 313 19.08 3.63 8.00
N GLN A 314 17.76 3.72 7.94
CA GLN A 314 17.00 3.25 6.77
C GLN A 314 17.44 3.93 5.47
N PHE A 315 17.42 3.18 4.36
CA PHE A 315 17.85 3.71 3.07
C PHE A 315 17.04 4.92 2.65
N LYS A 316 17.71 6.04 2.48
CA LYS A 316 17.18 7.16 1.71
C LYS A 316 17.40 6.89 0.22
N LEU A 317 16.55 7.46 -0.63
CA LEU A 317 16.67 7.30 -2.08
C LEU A 317 18.04 7.70 -2.62
N ALA A 318 18.67 8.74 -2.07
CA ALA A 318 20.03 9.12 -2.44
C ALA A 318 21.05 8.00 -2.23
N GLY A 319 20.96 7.27 -1.11
CA GLY A 319 21.83 6.11 -0.84
C GLY A 319 21.61 4.99 -1.86
N LEU A 320 20.37 4.68 -2.18
CA LEU A 320 20.03 3.64 -3.17
C LEU A 320 20.49 4.04 -4.59
N VAL A 321 20.31 5.30 -4.98
CA VAL A 321 20.78 5.82 -6.27
C VAL A 321 22.31 5.79 -6.36
N LEU A 322 23.02 6.15 -5.29
CA LEU A 322 24.48 6.07 -5.26
C LEU A 322 24.97 4.62 -5.35
N ILE A 323 24.38 3.70 -4.58
CA ILE A 323 24.72 2.26 -4.65
C ILE A 323 24.44 1.71 -6.05
N ASN A 324 23.31 2.05 -6.67
CA ASN A 324 23.01 1.64 -8.05
C ASN A 324 24.10 2.11 -9.04
N LYS A 325 24.54 3.36 -8.96
CA LYS A 325 25.60 3.88 -9.82
C LYS A 325 26.94 3.17 -9.59
N LEU A 326 27.28 2.84 -8.36
CA LEU A 326 28.47 2.08 -8.02
C LEU A 326 28.40 0.64 -8.61
N VAL A 327 27.27 -0.02 -8.50
CA VAL A 327 27.03 -1.33 -9.10
C VAL A 327 27.12 -1.26 -10.62
N GLN A 328 26.54 -0.26 -11.27
CA GLN A 328 26.65 -0.03 -12.71
C GLN A 328 28.10 0.23 -13.16
N SER A 329 28.94 0.77 -12.28
CA SER A 329 30.38 0.94 -12.51
C SER A 329 31.22 -0.33 -12.20
N GLY A 330 30.56 -1.45 -11.89
CA GLY A 330 31.20 -2.76 -11.64
C GLY A 330 31.85 -2.87 -10.25
N CYS A 331 31.40 -2.06 -9.28
CA CYS A 331 31.89 -2.13 -7.90
C CYS A 331 31.30 -3.30 -7.15
N ILE A 332 32.02 -3.77 -6.14
CA ILE A 332 31.55 -4.72 -5.13
C ILE A 332 31.26 -3.97 -3.84
N ILE A 333 30.05 -4.11 -3.35
CA ILE A 333 29.54 -3.42 -2.15
C ILE A 333 29.59 -4.37 -0.96
N TYR A 334 30.29 -4.00 0.09
CA TYR A 334 30.30 -4.71 1.37
C TYR A 334 29.41 -3.95 2.34
N TYR A 335 28.26 -4.53 2.69
CA TYR A 335 27.27 -3.88 3.56
C TYR A 335 27.30 -4.46 4.97
N SER A 336 27.39 -3.58 5.97
CA SER A 336 27.30 -3.88 7.41
C SER A 336 26.26 -2.98 8.08
N GLY A 337 25.52 -3.51 9.05
CA GLY A 337 24.55 -2.80 9.86
C GLY A 337 24.35 -3.47 11.20
N ASP A 338 23.32 -3.05 11.94
CA ASP A 338 22.98 -3.61 13.22
C ASP A 338 22.49 -5.06 13.14
N TYR A 339 22.70 -5.81 14.21
CA TYR A 339 22.21 -7.19 14.37
C TYR A 339 20.81 -7.15 14.97
N ASP A 340 19.88 -6.60 14.20
CA ASP A 340 18.46 -6.59 14.53
C ASP A 340 17.62 -6.90 13.27
N PRO A 341 16.30 -7.11 13.40
CA PRO A 341 15.47 -7.45 12.25
C PRO A 341 15.50 -6.43 11.12
N GLU A 342 15.60 -5.15 11.42
CA GLU A 342 15.62 -4.06 10.46
C GLU A 342 16.96 -4.01 9.71
N GLY A 343 18.11 -4.10 10.40
CA GLY A 343 19.44 -4.12 9.79
C GLY A 343 19.61 -5.33 8.86
N ILE A 344 19.15 -6.52 9.29
CA ILE A 344 19.17 -7.72 8.44
C ILE A 344 18.25 -7.55 7.22
N GLN A 345 17.07 -6.95 7.34
CA GLN A 345 16.18 -6.73 6.21
C GLN A 345 16.79 -5.73 5.21
N MET A 346 17.49 -4.72 5.70
CA MET A 346 18.21 -3.77 4.83
C MET A 346 19.31 -4.49 4.02
N ALA A 347 20.16 -5.27 4.69
CA ALA A 347 21.17 -6.07 4.02
C ALA A 347 20.55 -7.06 3.00
N ALA A 348 19.49 -7.75 3.40
CA ALA A 348 18.76 -8.69 2.56
C ALA A 348 18.14 -8.02 1.32
N ARG A 349 17.60 -6.81 1.47
CA ARG A 349 17.05 -6.02 0.36
C ARG A 349 18.11 -5.71 -0.69
N LEU A 350 19.30 -5.24 -0.27
CA LEU A 350 20.40 -4.95 -1.18
C LEU A 350 20.93 -6.21 -1.88
N ILE A 351 21.10 -7.31 -1.15
CA ILE A 351 21.59 -8.58 -1.73
C ILE A 351 20.60 -9.13 -2.75
N ARG A 352 19.29 -9.07 -2.49
CA ARG A 352 18.28 -9.48 -3.48
C ARG A 352 18.30 -8.61 -4.74
N ARG A 353 18.50 -7.29 -4.56
CA ARG A 353 18.53 -6.34 -5.68
C ARG A 353 19.80 -6.45 -6.52
N TYR A 354 20.93 -6.80 -5.89
CA TYR A 354 22.25 -6.87 -6.54
C TYR A 354 23.03 -8.11 -6.08
N PRO A 355 22.58 -9.33 -6.42
CA PRO A 355 23.13 -10.58 -5.86
C PRO A 355 24.62 -10.78 -6.16
N ASP A 356 25.11 -10.33 -7.32
CA ASP A 356 26.49 -10.50 -7.74
C ASP A 356 27.42 -9.36 -7.24
N HIS A 357 26.84 -8.26 -6.78
CA HIS A 357 27.59 -7.06 -6.42
C HIS A 357 27.56 -6.71 -4.94
N VAL A 358 26.56 -7.20 -4.17
CA VAL A 358 26.44 -6.90 -2.74
C VAL A 358 26.76 -8.12 -1.90
N LYS A 359 27.63 -7.92 -0.92
CA LYS A 359 28.04 -8.93 0.06
C LYS A 359 27.71 -8.50 1.47
N ALA A 360 27.20 -9.44 2.27
CA ALA A 360 27.06 -9.25 3.71
C ALA A 360 28.45 -9.12 4.34
N TRP A 361 28.65 -8.07 5.12
CA TRP A 361 29.93 -7.78 5.77
C TRP A 361 29.75 -7.81 7.29
N ARG A 362 30.45 -8.74 7.95
CA ARG A 362 30.38 -8.98 9.39
C ARG A 362 28.97 -9.33 9.90
N TYR A 363 28.29 -10.23 9.19
CA TYR A 363 26.99 -10.79 9.59
C TYR A 363 27.04 -12.27 9.96
N SER A 364 28.22 -12.79 10.37
CA SER A 364 28.32 -14.15 10.88
C SER A 364 27.73 -14.29 12.29
N LEU A 365 27.43 -15.52 12.70
CA LEU A 365 27.01 -15.79 14.07
C LEU A 365 28.07 -15.36 15.10
N GLU A 366 29.36 -15.55 14.76
CA GLU A 366 30.48 -15.11 15.60
C GLU A 366 30.49 -13.59 15.76
N ASP A 367 30.27 -12.84 14.68
CA ASP A 367 30.19 -11.38 14.71
C ASP A 367 29.04 -10.89 15.58
N TYR A 368 27.88 -11.54 15.48
CA TYR A 368 26.71 -11.25 16.32
C TYR A 368 27.02 -11.47 17.80
N MET A 369 27.61 -12.62 18.15
CA MET A 369 27.96 -12.92 19.56
C MET A 369 29.00 -11.93 20.11
N LYS A 370 29.96 -11.53 19.30
CA LYS A 370 30.98 -10.50 19.67
C LYS A 370 30.36 -9.09 19.80
N SER A 371 29.17 -8.82 19.26
CA SER A 371 28.46 -7.55 19.48
C SER A 371 27.80 -7.45 20.87
N GLU A 372 27.93 -8.50 21.71
CA GLU A 372 27.35 -8.56 23.06
C GLU A 372 25.85 -8.22 23.07
N PRO A 373 25.00 -9.04 22.41
CA PRO A 373 23.59 -8.73 22.26
C PRO A 373 22.88 -8.55 23.59
N SER A 374 22.22 -7.41 23.79
CA SER A 374 21.65 -7.06 25.12
C SER A 374 20.23 -6.49 25.08
N MET A 375 19.86 -5.77 24.00
CA MET A 375 18.56 -5.11 23.90
C MET A 375 17.46 -6.09 23.46
N ASP A 376 16.36 -6.14 24.20
CA ASP A 376 15.20 -7.01 23.87
C ASP A 376 14.53 -6.61 22.57
N ILE A 377 14.22 -7.61 21.74
CA ILE A 377 13.50 -7.45 20.47
C ILE A 377 12.06 -7.94 20.65
N ALA A 378 11.09 -7.08 20.34
CA ALA A 378 9.68 -7.47 20.38
C ALA A 378 9.37 -8.59 19.37
N ALA A 379 8.48 -9.53 19.74
CA ALA A 379 8.10 -10.67 18.90
C ALA A 379 7.59 -10.27 17.51
N THR A 380 6.88 -9.13 17.41
CA THR A 380 6.41 -8.56 16.13
C THR A 380 7.55 -8.15 15.19
N ARG A 381 8.67 -7.67 15.73
CA ARG A 381 9.87 -7.36 14.95
C ARG A 381 10.59 -8.64 14.50
N LEU A 382 10.74 -9.64 15.39
CA LEU A 382 11.33 -10.94 15.06
C LEU A 382 10.59 -11.67 13.94
N ALA A 383 9.27 -11.45 13.82
CA ALA A 383 8.47 -12.02 12.73
C ALA A 383 8.93 -11.59 11.33
N LYS A 384 9.61 -10.44 11.21
CA LYS A 384 10.21 -9.95 9.94
C LYS A 384 11.33 -10.85 9.42
N LEU A 385 11.95 -11.65 10.28
CA LEU A 385 13.05 -12.57 9.94
C LEU A 385 12.59 -13.90 9.32
N LYS A 386 11.29 -14.11 9.08
CA LYS A 386 10.75 -15.35 8.52
C LYS A 386 11.24 -15.63 7.08
N SER A 387 11.56 -14.58 6.32
CA SER A 387 12.02 -14.70 4.94
C SER A 387 13.28 -13.85 4.73
N VAL A 388 14.43 -14.46 4.96
CA VAL A 388 15.74 -13.85 4.71
C VAL A 388 16.55 -14.69 3.73
N PRO A 389 17.49 -14.10 2.97
CA PRO A 389 18.43 -14.87 2.15
C PRO A 389 19.21 -15.91 2.98
N PRO A 390 19.66 -17.03 2.36
CA PRO A 390 20.37 -18.09 3.07
C PRO A 390 21.60 -17.62 3.87
N VAL A 391 22.28 -16.57 3.40
CA VAL A 391 23.44 -15.97 4.07
C VAL A 391 23.14 -15.45 5.48
N PHE A 392 21.88 -15.16 5.78
CA PHE A 392 21.44 -14.69 7.12
C PHE A 392 20.67 -15.75 7.92
N ALA A 393 20.51 -16.97 7.42
CA ALA A 393 19.65 -17.99 8.05
C ALA A 393 20.06 -18.30 9.49
N GLU A 394 21.34 -18.60 9.72
CA GLU A 394 21.87 -18.92 11.05
C GLU A 394 21.75 -17.74 12.03
N LEU A 395 22.04 -16.53 11.56
CA LEU A 395 21.91 -15.32 12.36
C LEU A 395 20.44 -15.03 12.72
N ALA A 396 19.53 -15.17 11.75
CA ALA A 396 18.10 -14.99 11.98
C ALA A 396 17.52 -16.01 12.97
N ASP A 397 17.99 -17.27 12.91
CA ASP A 397 17.61 -18.31 13.88
C ASP A 397 18.09 -17.97 15.29
N MET A 398 19.34 -17.51 15.40
CA MET A 398 19.90 -17.12 16.70
C MET A 398 19.19 -15.89 17.29
N LEU A 399 18.90 -14.88 16.48
CA LEU A 399 18.12 -13.71 16.90
C LEU A 399 16.73 -14.11 17.41
N ARG A 400 16.05 -15.03 16.70
CA ARG A 400 14.74 -15.55 17.16
C ARG A 400 14.86 -16.33 18.47
N LYS A 401 15.96 -17.06 18.67
CA LYS A 401 16.22 -17.87 19.88
C LYS A 401 16.54 -16.98 21.08
N LEU A 402 17.44 -16.01 20.92
CA LEU A 402 17.90 -15.15 22.03
C LEU A 402 16.96 -13.96 22.26
N GLY A 403 16.28 -13.47 21.24
CA GLY A 403 15.41 -12.29 21.34
C GLY A 403 16.16 -10.99 21.64
N LYS A 404 17.47 -10.92 21.37
CA LYS A 404 18.34 -9.80 21.70
C LYS A 404 18.96 -9.17 20.45
N ALA A 405 19.01 -7.85 20.37
CA ALA A 405 19.72 -7.10 19.35
C ALA A 405 21.17 -6.82 19.76
N GLY A 406 22.07 -6.81 18.78
CA GLY A 406 23.44 -6.34 18.90
C GLY A 406 23.67 -5.12 18.03
N PHE A 407 24.70 -4.34 18.33
CA PHE A 407 24.96 -3.05 17.67
C PHE A 407 26.28 -3.05 16.92
N GLN A 408 26.31 -2.38 15.78
CA GLN A 408 27.44 -2.28 14.88
C GLN A 408 28.65 -1.57 15.56
N GLU A 409 28.42 -0.66 16.50
CA GLU A 409 29.43 0.08 17.23
C GLU A 409 30.43 -0.83 18.00
N LYS A 410 29.98 -1.98 18.45
CA LYS A 410 30.83 -2.98 19.13
C LYS A 410 31.83 -3.66 18.19
N ARG A 411 31.66 -3.44 16.86
CA ARG A 411 32.44 -4.12 15.83
C ARG A 411 33.41 -3.18 15.08
N ILE A 412 33.56 -1.92 15.51
CA ILE A 412 34.40 -0.91 14.83
C ILE A 412 35.83 -1.42 14.61
N SER A 413 36.45 -2.05 15.58
CA SER A 413 37.82 -2.58 15.44
C SER A 413 37.94 -3.68 14.37
N ASP A 414 36.95 -4.57 14.28
CA ASP A 414 36.94 -5.64 13.28
C ASP A 414 36.65 -5.09 11.87
N LEU A 415 35.69 -4.16 11.79
CA LEU A 415 35.37 -3.46 10.53
C LEU A 415 36.63 -2.72 10.03
N TYR A 416 37.33 -1.99 10.91
CA TYR A 416 38.55 -1.29 10.56
C TYR A 416 39.66 -2.26 10.09
N SER A 417 39.86 -3.38 10.78
CA SER A 417 40.84 -4.41 10.37
C SER A 417 40.58 -4.90 8.94
N ASP A 418 39.32 -5.11 8.56
CA ASP A 418 38.97 -5.49 7.19
C ASP A 418 39.29 -4.41 6.17
N LEU A 419 38.98 -3.13 6.47
CA LEU A 419 39.29 -2.00 5.59
C LEU A 419 40.81 -1.85 5.31
N THR A 420 41.62 -2.36 6.21
CA THR A 420 43.11 -2.21 6.11
C THR A 420 43.79 -3.45 5.55
N SER A 421 43.10 -4.60 5.51
CA SER A 421 43.64 -5.88 5.02
C SER A 421 43.23 -6.22 3.59
N MET A 422 42.23 -5.55 3.04
CA MET A 422 41.73 -5.68 1.66
C MET A 422 42.33 -4.63 0.75
#